data_edbac31cfd0549f3d087774cf943da1b
#
_entry.id   edbac31cfd0549f3d087774cf943da1b
#
_cell.length_a   1.000
_cell.length_b   1.000
_cell.length_c   1.000
_cell.angle_alpha   90.00
_cell.angle_beta   90.00
_cell.angle_gamma   90.00
#
_symmetry.space_group_name_H-M   'P 1'
#
loop_
_entity.id
_entity.type
_entity.pdbx_description
1 polymer ?
#
loop_
_entity_poly.entity_id
_entity_poly.type
_entity_poly.pdbx_seq_one_letter_code
_entity_poly.pdbx_strand_id
1 'polypeptide(L)'
;MSHLLGAEAISHEFPTRRVFDGVTVGVSAGDRIGVVGRNGDGKSTLLKVLTKQLRPDEGRITWRNGLDVGFLSQTDKFDPELSIANVVVGEKPEHEWASDAKVRDVLTGLLSDLDWDAPVGRLSGGQLRRVALARLLATNHDVIMLDEPTNHLDVDGVNWLAQHLNNRWNKNQGGLLVITHDRWFLDAVCNTMWEVVSGRVEPFQGGYAAYVQQRAERNRQQAAMEARRQNLLRKELAWLGRGAPARTAKPKFRIDAALELIANEPPPRDSLELAKLATARLGKDVVDLEGVSYQTPDGKQIFEDITLRLGPGDRIGLVGANGAGKTTLLQLITGELSPTSGRVKIGKTVKFAKLSQDVRELNQFAEDRIHSMIAREKTAFVVGKKEIPTGQLVE
;
A
#
# COMPACT_ATOMS: atom_id res chain seq x y z
N MET A 1 10.88 4.29 -28.38
CA MET A 1 11.31 4.05 -26.98
C MET A 1 11.99 2.70 -26.93
N SER A 2 13.15 2.57 -26.28
CA SER A 2 13.85 1.28 -26.21
C SER A 2 13.24 0.44 -25.09
N HIS A 3 12.92 -0.80 -25.38
CA HIS A 3 12.44 -1.78 -24.41
C HIS A 3 13.57 -2.10 -23.41
N LEU A 4 13.26 -2.07 -22.12
CA LEU A 4 14.20 -2.38 -21.04
C LEU A 4 13.97 -3.79 -20.51
N LEU A 5 12.76 -4.07 -20.05
CA LEU A 5 12.37 -5.38 -19.55
C LEU A 5 10.88 -5.63 -19.76
N GLY A 6 10.48 -6.88 -19.72
CA GLY A 6 9.07 -7.25 -19.85
C GLY A 6 8.79 -8.66 -19.37
N ALA A 7 7.51 -8.91 -19.20
CA ALA A 7 6.92 -10.21 -18.92
C ALA A 7 5.96 -10.57 -20.05
N GLU A 8 6.03 -11.79 -20.56
CA GLU A 8 5.17 -12.30 -21.62
C GLU A 8 4.39 -13.50 -21.14
N ALA A 9 3.06 -13.38 -21.14
CA ALA A 9 2.08 -14.41 -20.77
C ALA A 9 2.41 -15.12 -19.42
N ILE A 10 2.86 -14.34 -18.40
CA ILE A 10 3.22 -14.94 -17.13
C ILE A 10 1.99 -15.36 -16.35
N SER A 11 2.03 -16.59 -15.82
CA SER A 11 1.09 -17.12 -14.84
C SER A 11 1.85 -17.51 -13.59
N HIS A 12 1.25 -17.27 -12.42
CA HIS A 12 1.81 -17.68 -11.14
C HIS A 12 0.73 -18.00 -10.13
N GLU A 13 0.89 -19.12 -9.43
CA GLU A 13 -0.05 -19.63 -8.45
C GLU A 13 0.64 -19.95 -7.13
N PHE A 14 0.10 -19.46 -6.02
CA PHE A 14 0.41 -19.95 -4.70
C PHE A 14 -0.53 -21.12 -4.33
N PRO A 15 -0.20 -21.96 -3.36
CA PRO A 15 -1.01 -23.14 -3.01
C PRO A 15 -2.49 -22.87 -2.76
N THR A 16 -2.82 -21.64 -2.38
CA THR A 16 -4.19 -21.23 -2.03
C THR A 16 -4.85 -20.33 -3.07
N ARG A 17 -4.08 -19.78 -4.05
CA ARG A 17 -4.60 -18.76 -4.95
C ARG A 17 -3.73 -18.54 -6.19
N ARG A 18 -4.35 -18.47 -7.35
CA ARG A 18 -3.75 -17.95 -8.58
C ARG A 18 -3.62 -16.43 -8.49
N VAL A 19 -2.39 -15.92 -8.68
CA VAL A 19 -2.07 -14.49 -8.57
C VAL A 19 -1.97 -13.81 -9.92
N PHE A 20 -1.43 -14.51 -10.94
CA PHE A 20 -1.36 -14.03 -12.32
C PHE A 20 -1.89 -15.05 -13.30
N ASP A 21 -2.56 -14.57 -14.34
CA ASP A 21 -3.18 -15.38 -15.39
C ASP A 21 -2.88 -14.78 -16.76
N GLY A 22 -1.79 -15.23 -17.39
CA GLY A 22 -1.37 -14.78 -18.72
C GLY A 22 -0.98 -13.31 -18.81
N VAL A 23 -0.39 -12.72 -17.77
CA VAL A 23 -0.03 -11.29 -17.73
C VAL A 23 1.10 -10.98 -18.72
N THR A 24 0.89 -9.97 -19.57
CA THR A 24 1.89 -9.44 -20.49
C THR A 24 2.05 -7.94 -20.24
N VAL A 25 3.26 -7.52 -19.83
CA VAL A 25 3.61 -6.13 -19.55
C VAL A 25 5.04 -5.84 -19.99
N GLY A 26 5.32 -4.57 -20.30
CA GLY A 26 6.66 -4.14 -20.71
C GLY A 26 7.02 -2.78 -20.13
N VAL A 27 8.29 -2.60 -19.82
CA VAL A 27 8.87 -1.35 -19.34
C VAL A 27 9.84 -0.84 -20.40
N SER A 28 9.63 0.38 -20.82
CA SER A 28 10.47 1.08 -21.79
C SER A 28 11.26 2.19 -21.14
N ALA A 29 12.30 2.65 -21.81
CA ALA A 29 13.08 3.79 -21.33
C ALA A 29 12.20 5.06 -21.24
N GLY A 30 12.22 5.71 -20.08
CA GLY A 30 11.39 6.86 -19.74
C GLY A 30 10.10 6.52 -19.02
N ASP A 31 9.75 5.23 -18.88
CA ASP A 31 8.54 4.85 -18.13
C ASP A 31 8.72 5.09 -16.64
N ARG A 32 7.68 5.69 -16.05
CA ARG A 32 7.52 5.92 -14.61
C ARG A 32 6.19 5.32 -14.20
N ILE A 33 6.23 4.09 -13.70
CA ILE A 33 5.04 3.26 -13.52
C ILE A 33 4.69 3.16 -12.05
N GLY A 34 3.49 3.62 -11.69
CA GLY A 34 2.89 3.37 -10.39
C GLY A 34 2.06 2.08 -10.41
N VAL A 35 2.36 1.14 -9.53
CA VAL A 35 1.63 -0.13 -9.44
C VAL A 35 0.62 -0.07 -8.31
N VAL A 36 -0.66 -0.17 -8.65
CA VAL A 36 -1.79 -0.06 -7.72
C VAL A 36 -2.67 -1.31 -7.75
N GLY A 37 -3.47 -1.51 -6.71
CA GLY A 37 -4.37 -2.66 -6.55
C GLY A 37 -4.65 -2.91 -5.07
N ARG A 38 -5.55 -3.83 -4.75
CA ARG A 38 -5.85 -4.22 -3.36
C ARG A 38 -4.66 -4.94 -2.72
N ASN A 39 -4.63 -4.98 -1.39
CA ASN A 39 -3.66 -5.81 -0.68
C ASN A 39 -3.91 -7.28 -1.01
N GLY A 40 -2.81 -8.00 -1.29
CA GLY A 40 -2.89 -9.39 -1.74
C GLY A 40 -3.08 -9.59 -3.25
N ASP A 41 -3.38 -8.59 -4.08
CA ASP A 41 -3.57 -8.76 -5.53
C ASP A 41 -2.28 -9.12 -6.29
N GLY A 42 -1.11 -9.16 -5.60
CA GLY A 42 0.14 -9.63 -6.20
C GLY A 42 1.09 -8.51 -6.65
N LYS A 43 0.89 -7.26 -6.20
CA LYS A 43 1.77 -6.12 -6.57
C LYS A 43 3.25 -6.41 -6.32
N SER A 44 3.60 -6.77 -5.08
CA SER A 44 4.99 -7.12 -4.71
C SER A 44 5.47 -8.40 -5.41
N THR A 45 4.57 -9.35 -5.68
CA THR A 45 4.87 -10.56 -6.46
C THR A 45 5.24 -10.20 -7.89
N LEU A 46 4.55 -9.23 -8.51
CA LEU A 46 4.87 -8.74 -9.84
C LEU A 46 6.29 -8.18 -9.90
N LEU A 47 6.70 -7.33 -8.95
CA LEU A 47 8.06 -6.81 -8.90
C LEU A 47 9.10 -7.92 -8.70
N LYS A 48 8.84 -8.90 -7.82
CA LYS A 48 9.74 -10.05 -7.62
C LYS A 48 9.88 -10.90 -8.89
N VAL A 49 8.81 -11.08 -9.66
CA VAL A 49 8.86 -11.79 -10.94
C VAL A 49 9.64 -10.99 -11.97
N LEU A 50 9.36 -9.69 -12.12
CA LEU A 50 10.08 -8.81 -13.05
C LEU A 50 11.57 -8.69 -12.73
N THR A 51 11.96 -8.74 -11.45
CA THR A 51 13.36 -8.75 -10.99
C THR A 51 14.01 -10.15 -11.05
N LYS A 52 13.30 -11.18 -11.53
CA LYS A 52 13.75 -12.58 -11.58
C LYS A 52 14.05 -13.20 -10.20
N GLN A 53 13.61 -12.56 -9.10
CA GLN A 53 13.72 -13.14 -7.75
C GLN A 53 12.68 -14.25 -7.52
N LEU A 54 11.57 -14.21 -8.27
CA LEU A 54 10.57 -15.24 -8.29
C LEU A 54 10.36 -15.71 -9.73
N ARG A 55 10.45 -17.02 -9.95
CA ARG A 55 10.20 -17.60 -11.27
C ARG A 55 8.68 -17.77 -11.45
N PRO A 56 8.09 -17.30 -12.55
CA PRO A 56 6.71 -17.60 -12.88
C PRO A 56 6.54 -19.09 -13.23
N ASP A 57 5.34 -19.63 -13.06
CA ASP A 57 5.03 -21.01 -13.40
C ASP A 57 4.94 -21.18 -14.92
N GLU A 58 4.40 -20.16 -15.61
CA GLU A 58 4.32 -20.12 -17.09
C GLU A 58 4.75 -18.74 -17.60
N GLY A 59 5.09 -18.69 -18.89
CA GLY A 59 5.53 -17.48 -19.55
C GLY A 59 7.03 -17.20 -19.40
N ARG A 60 7.48 -16.01 -19.78
CA ARG A 60 8.89 -15.65 -19.73
C ARG A 60 9.11 -14.18 -19.34
N ILE A 61 10.28 -13.92 -18.75
CA ILE A 61 10.77 -12.58 -18.43
C ILE A 61 11.94 -12.25 -19.37
N THR A 62 11.82 -11.13 -20.05
CA THR A 62 12.84 -10.62 -20.98
C THR A 62 13.49 -9.37 -20.41
N TRP A 63 14.82 -9.32 -20.46
CA TRP A 63 15.61 -8.15 -20.11
C TRP A 63 16.50 -7.77 -21.28
N ARG A 64 16.68 -6.47 -21.50
CA ARG A 64 17.70 -5.97 -22.40
C ARG A 64 19.09 -6.47 -21.95
N ASN A 65 19.97 -6.82 -22.89
CA ASN A 65 21.34 -7.21 -22.56
C ASN A 65 22.04 -6.11 -21.75
N GLY A 66 22.71 -6.51 -20.67
CA GLY A 66 23.44 -5.61 -19.78
C GLY A 66 22.56 -4.68 -18.93
N LEU A 67 21.24 -4.96 -18.82
CA LEU A 67 20.34 -4.17 -18.00
C LEU A 67 20.69 -4.34 -16.51
N ASP A 68 20.91 -3.22 -15.83
CA ASP A 68 21.09 -3.18 -14.39
C ASP A 68 19.76 -2.76 -13.70
N VAL A 69 19.27 -3.61 -12.79
CA VAL A 69 17.97 -3.43 -12.11
C VAL A 69 18.17 -3.38 -10.61
N GLY A 70 17.90 -2.23 -10.03
CA GLY A 70 17.84 -2.04 -8.59
C GLY A 70 16.45 -2.34 -8.03
N PHE A 71 16.37 -3.07 -6.93
CA PHE A 71 15.11 -3.41 -6.28
C PHE A 71 15.16 -3.18 -4.78
N LEU A 72 14.21 -2.40 -4.25
CA LEU A 72 13.96 -2.23 -2.83
C LEU A 72 12.84 -3.18 -2.43
N SER A 73 13.17 -4.26 -1.72
CA SER A 73 12.20 -5.24 -1.22
C SER A 73 11.54 -4.77 0.08
N GLN A 74 10.49 -5.43 0.55
CA GLN A 74 9.87 -5.09 1.85
C GLN A 74 10.78 -5.41 3.05
N THR A 75 11.69 -6.35 2.89
CA THR A 75 12.60 -6.82 3.96
C THR A 75 14.00 -6.92 3.42
N ASP A 76 14.83 -5.95 3.75
CA ASP A 76 16.27 -6.01 3.47
C ASP A 76 17.00 -6.53 4.71
N LYS A 77 17.91 -7.48 4.51
CA LYS A 77 18.74 -8.05 5.58
C LYS A 77 20.17 -7.59 5.36
N PHE A 78 20.74 -6.99 6.38
CA PHE A 78 22.14 -6.59 6.43
C PHE A 78 22.82 -7.31 7.59
N ASP A 79 24.14 -7.48 7.50
CA ASP A 79 24.93 -7.91 8.62
C ASP A 79 24.86 -6.84 9.72
N PRO A 80 24.40 -7.17 10.94
CA PRO A 80 24.19 -6.20 12.00
C PRO A 80 25.44 -5.42 12.42
N GLU A 81 26.64 -5.99 12.20
CA GLU A 81 27.91 -5.39 12.58
C GLU A 81 28.42 -4.35 11.57
N LEU A 82 27.87 -4.32 10.35
CA LEU A 82 28.27 -3.34 9.35
C LEU A 82 27.84 -1.92 9.77
N SER A 83 28.69 -0.93 9.51
CA SER A 83 28.31 0.47 9.65
C SER A 83 27.35 0.90 8.53
N ILE A 84 26.60 1.99 8.76
CA ILE A 84 25.74 2.60 7.75
C ILE A 84 26.58 2.94 6.51
N ALA A 85 27.78 3.51 6.70
CA ALA A 85 28.72 3.78 5.62
C ALA A 85 28.97 2.55 4.75
N ASN A 86 29.38 1.45 5.37
CA ASN A 86 29.70 0.22 4.65
C ASN A 86 28.48 -0.36 3.89
N VAL A 87 27.29 -0.23 4.46
CA VAL A 87 26.07 -0.69 3.79
C VAL A 87 25.74 0.16 2.56
N VAL A 88 25.88 1.49 2.63
CA VAL A 88 25.43 2.41 1.58
C VAL A 88 26.47 2.54 0.46
N VAL A 89 27.73 2.77 0.79
CA VAL A 89 28.80 3.03 -0.19
C VAL A 89 29.79 1.88 -0.35
N GLY A 90 29.67 0.83 0.47
CA GLY A 90 30.57 -0.31 0.47
C GLY A 90 31.95 0.06 1.02
N GLU A 91 32.99 -0.60 0.51
CA GLU A 91 34.38 -0.36 0.91
C GLU A 91 35.05 0.80 0.13
N LYS A 92 34.24 1.64 -0.54
CA LYS A 92 34.78 2.78 -1.29
C LYS A 92 35.40 3.78 -0.32
N PRO A 93 36.61 4.26 -0.63
CA PRO A 93 37.27 5.26 0.21
C PRO A 93 36.48 6.58 0.19
N GLU A 94 36.57 7.34 1.28
CA GLU A 94 35.79 8.56 1.49
C GLU A 94 35.93 9.58 0.35
N HIS A 95 37.14 9.75 -0.20
CA HIS A 95 37.39 10.71 -1.29
C HIS A 95 36.64 10.34 -2.59
N GLU A 96 36.30 9.07 -2.82
CA GLU A 96 35.53 8.65 -3.99
C GLU A 96 34.04 8.95 -3.84
N TRP A 97 33.40 8.48 -2.75
CA TRP A 97 31.96 8.68 -2.58
C TRP A 97 31.63 10.11 -2.16
N ALA A 98 32.49 10.78 -1.36
CA ALA A 98 32.25 12.17 -0.97
C ALA A 98 32.41 13.17 -2.12
N SER A 99 33.12 12.82 -3.19
CA SER A 99 33.18 13.63 -4.42
C SER A 99 31.92 13.50 -5.28
N ASP A 100 31.17 12.40 -5.16
CA ASP A 100 29.93 12.18 -5.93
C ASP A 100 28.76 13.00 -5.35
N ALA A 101 28.30 13.98 -6.13
CA ALA A 101 27.18 14.84 -5.74
C ALA A 101 25.88 14.07 -5.52
N LYS A 102 25.65 12.96 -6.27
CA LYS A 102 24.46 12.13 -6.13
C LYS A 102 24.46 11.38 -4.82
N VAL A 103 25.60 10.82 -4.43
CA VAL A 103 25.75 10.13 -3.14
C VAL A 103 25.51 11.10 -1.99
N ARG A 104 26.12 12.29 -2.04
CA ARG A 104 25.91 13.32 -1.00
C ARG A 104 24.44 13.75 -0.89
N ASP A 105 23.76 13.94 -2.03
CA ASP A 105 22.32 14.27 -2.06
C ASP A 105 21.50 13.18 -1.37
N VAL A 106 21.76 11.91 -1.67
CA VAL A 106 21.07 10.75 -1.05
C VAL A 106 21.32 10.71 0.46
N LEU A 107 22.56 10.92 0.90
CA LEU A 107 22.91 10.90 2.32
C LEU A 107 22.22 12.03 3.08
N THR A 108 22.26 13.23 2.54
CA THR A 108 21.62 14.41 3.15
C THR A 108 20.09 14.25 3.19
N GLY A 109 19.48 13.72 2.13
CA GLY A 109 18.03 13.59 2.02
C GLY A 109 17.41 12.47 2.85
N LEU A 110 18.17 11.39 3.12
CA LEU A 110 17.61 10.21 3.80
C LEU A 110 18.23 9.90 5.16
N LEU A 111 19.48 10.26 5.40
CA LEU A 111 20.26 9.77 6.54
C LEU A 111 20.91 10.88 7.38
N SER A 112 20.52 12.15 7.20
CA SER A 112 21.12 13.30 7.88
C SER A 112 21.00 13.27 9.41
N ASP A 113 20.04 12.52 9.94
CA ASP A 113 19.78 12.32 11.37
C ASP A 113 20.46 11.09 11.96
N LEU A 114 21.23 10.33 11.16
CA LEU A 114 21.87 9.09 11.58
C LEU A 114 23.39 9.26 11.68
N ASP A 115 23.96 8.62 12.68
CA ASP A 115 25.40 8.50 12.81
C ASP A 115 25.96 7.53 11.75
N TRP A 116 26.76 8.04 10.83
CA TRP A 116 27.29 7.35 9.68
C TRP A 116 28.14 6.11 10.01
N ASP A 117 28.81 6.15 11.15
CA ASP A 117 29.66 5.06 11.64
C ASP A 117 28.91 4.05 12.53
N ALA A 118 27.66 4.34 12.85
CA ALA A 118 26.85 3.46 13.69
C ALA A 118 26.58 2.11 13.00
N PRO A 119 26.64 0.99 13.75
CA PRO A 119 26.29 -0.33 13.22
C PRO A 119 24.79 -0.42 12.94
N VAL A 120 24.43 -1.02 11.78
CA VAL A 120 23.03 -1.13 11.35
C VAL A 120 22.17 -1.98 12.27
N GLY A 121 22.77 -2.86 13.06
CA GLY A 121 22.07 -3.67 14.07
C GLY A 121 21.42 -2.86 15.20
N ARG A 122 21.82 -1.60 15.40
CA ARG A 122 21.23 -0.69 16.40
C ARG A 122 20.05 0.14 15.88
N LEU A 123 19.80 0.08 14.58
CA LEU A 123 18.77 0.89 13.92
C LEU A 123 17.38 0.33 14.17
N SER A 124 16.41 1.23 14.28
CA SER A 124 15.00 0.84 14.17
C SER A 124 14.67 0.31 12.78
N GLY A 125 13.58 -0.47 12.64
CA GLY A 125 13.15 -0.97 11.33
C GLY A 125 12.95 0.14 10.28
N GLY A 126 12.43 1.30 10.69
CA GLY A 126 12.28 2.46 9.81
C GLY A 126 13.60 3.09 9.39
N GLN A 127 14.58 3.18 10.29
CA GLN A 127 15.92 3.67 9.98
C GLN A 127 16.64 2.71 9.04
N LEU A 128 16.55 1.39 9.30
CA LEU A 128 17.12 0.36 8.44
C LEU A 128 16.53 0.43 7.02
N ARG A 129 15.23 0.71 6.92
CA ARG A 129 14.55 0.89 5.64
C ARG A 129 15.07 2.10 4.87
N ARG A 130 15.34 3.22 5.56
CA ARG A 130 15.97 4.41 4.95
C ARG A 130 17.40 4.12 4.48
N VAL A 131 18.16 3.33 5.21
CA VAL A 131 19.52 2.90 4.81
C VAL A 131 19.46 2.01 3.57
N ALA A 132 18.51 1.07 3.49
CA ALA A 132 18.31 0.23 2.31
C ALA A 132 17.96 1.05 1.06
N LEU A 133 17.06 2.03 1.21
CA LEU A 133 16.70 2.95 0.14
C LEU A 133 17.91 3.81 -0.28
N ALA A 134 18.67 4.34 0.67
CA ALA A 134 19.87 5.13 0.39
C ALA A 134 20.92 4.31 -0.38
N ARG A 135 21.19 3.07 0.02
CA ARG A 135 22.08 2.15 -0.72
C ARG A 135 21.65 1.98 -2.18
N LEU A 136 20.35 1.74 -2.41
CA LEU A 136 19.81 1.58 -3.74
C LEU A 136 19.97 2.84 -4.58
N LEU A 137 19.69 4.01 -4.01
CA LEU A 137 19.74 5.28 -4.72
C LEU A 137 21.16 5.81 -4.93
N ALA A 138 22.12 5.46 -4.06
CA ALA A 138 23.53 5.78 -4.22
C ALA A 138 24.19 5.02 -5.39
N THR A 139 23.58 3.94 -5.87
CA THR A 139 24.06 3.15 -7.01
C THR A 139 23.35 3.56 -8.30
N ASN A 140 24.06 3.52 -9.42
CA ASN A 140 23.46 3.79 -10.72
C ASN A 140 22.79 2.53 -11.26
N HIS A 141 21.47 2.61 -11.49
CA HIS A 141 20.68 1.54 -12.09
C HIS A 141 19.94 2.05 -13.32
N ASP A 142 19.78 1.19 -14.35
CA ASP A 142 18.96 1.47 -15.53
C ASP A 142 17.47 1.46 -15.19
N VAL A 143 17.05 0.54 -14.31
CA VAL A 143 15.69 0.43 -13.82
C VAL A 143 15.70 0.35 -12.30
N ILE A 144 14.81 1.09 -11.65
CA ILE A 144 14.59 1.01 -10.20
C ILE A 144 13.17 0.54 -9.93
N MET A 145 13.06 -0.44 -9.05
CA MET A 145 11.78 -0.95 -8.55
C MET A 145 11.70 -0.74 -7.05
N LEU A 146 10.65 -0.06 -6.60
CA LEU A 146 10.46 0.33 -5.20
C LEU A 146 9.15 -0.26 -4.66
N ASP A 147 9.24 -1.06 -3.61
CA ASP A 147 8.08 -1.59 -2.89
C ASP A 147 7.89 -0.82 -1.57
N GLU A 148 6.86 0.03 -1.51
CA GLU A 148 6.51 0.91 -0.39
C GLU A 148 7.68 1.79 0.10
N PRO A 149 8.31 2.60 -0.79
CA PRO A 149 9.47 3.40 -0.41
C PRO A 149 9.14 4.59 0.50
N THR A 150 7.88 5.03 0.52
CA THR A 150 7.42 6.17 1.32
C THR A 150 7.15 5.81 2.77
N ASN A 151 7.07 4.52 3.09
CA ASN A 151 6.91 4.07 4.47
C ASN A 151 8.13 4.48 5.29
N HIS A 152 7.88 4.99 6.51
CA HIS A 152 8.90 5.48 7.44
C HIS A 152 9.63 6.76 7.01
N LEU A 153 9.27 7.38 5.89
CA LEU A 153 9.68 8.74 5.55
C LEU A 153 8.69 9.76 6.13
N ASP A 154 9.21 10.89 6.53
CA ASP A 154 8.39 12.07 6.81
C ASP A 154 8.07 12.84 5.52
N VAL A 155 7.33 13.93 5.65
CA VAL A 155 6.89 14.72 4.49
C VAL A 155 8.07 15.26 3.69
N ASP A 156 9.13 15.70 4.39
CA ASP A 156 10.33 16.24 3.75
C ASP A 156 11.09 15.14 3.01
N GLY A 157 11.23 13.97 3.61
CA GLY A 157 11.84 12.79 2.99
C GLY A 157 11.07 12.29 1.76
N VAL A 158 9.71 12.30 1.80
CA VAL A 158 8.88 11.95 0.64
C VAL A 158 9.03 12.97 -0.49
N ASN A 159 9.03 14.27 -0.16
CA ASN A 159 9.25 15.34 -1.13
C ASN A 159 10.63 15.24 -1.79
N TRP A 160 11.68 15.04 -0.97
CA TRP A 160 13.03 14.85 -1.47
C TRP A 160 13.11 13.62 -2.41
N LEU A 161 12.53 12.48 -2.00
CA LEU A 161 12.53 11.26 -2.82
C LEU A 161 11.86 11.48 -4.17
N ALA A 162 10.72 12.18 -4.20
CA ALA A 162 10.03 12.52 -5.44
C ALA A 162 10.90 13.38 -6.37
N GLN A 163 11.56 14.41 -5.83
CA GLN A 163 12.47 15.28 -6.59
C GLN A 163 13.69 14.50 -7.08
N HIS A 164 14.31 13.69 -6.24
CA HIS A 164 15.46 12.86 -6.59
C HIS A 164 15.15 11.90 -7.75
N LEU A 165 14.02 11.18 -7.69
CA LEU A 165 13.60 10.24 -8.74
C LEU A 165 13.26 10.95 -10.06
N ASN A 166 12.63 12.12 -10.00
CA ASN A 166 12.33 12.92 -11.20
C ASN A 166 13.60 13.44 -11.89
N ASN A 167 14.65 13.75 -11.12
CA ASN A 167 15.92 14.29 -11.63
C ASN A 167 16.97 13.22 -11.91
N ARG A 168 16.71 11.94 -11.58
CA ARG A 168 17.69 10.87 -11.64
C ARG A 168 18.17 10.53 -13.04
N TRP A 169 17.28 10.57 -14.01
CA TRP A 169 17.57 10.24 -15.41
C TRP A 169 17.18 11.40 -16.34
N ASN A 170 17.88 11.50 -17.43
CA ASN A 170 17.47 12.41 -18.51
C ASN A 170 16.12 11.97 -19.10
N LYS A 171 15.47 12.87 -19.84
CA LYS A 171 14.22 12.59 -20.53
C LYS A 171 14.34 11.36 -21.41
N ASN A 172 13.39 10.43 -21.31
CA ASN A 172 13.35 9.16 -22.03
C ASN A 172 14.50 8.18 -21.70
N GLN A 173 15.09 8.31 -20.52
CA GLN A 173 16.07 7.36 -20.00
C GLN A 173 15.59 6.72 -18.71
N GLY A 174 16.20 5.56 -18.38
CA GLY A 174 15.88 4.80 -17.17
C GLY A 174 14.45 4.29 -17.15
N GLY A 175 14.12 3.52 -16.15
CA GLY A 175 12.79 3.01 -15.86
C GLY A 175 12.51 3.03 -14.36
N LEU A 176 11.28 3.33 -13.97
CA LEU A 176 10.86 3.32 -12.58
C LEU A 176 9.55 2.55 -12.42
N LEU A 177 9.52 1.63 -11.46
CA LEU A 177 8.29 1.01 -10.98
C LEU A 177 8.16 1.26 -9.48
N VAL A 178 7.00 1.75 -9.05
CA VAL A 178 6.75 2.04 -7.63
C VAL A 178 5.43 1.46 -7.18
N ILE A 179 5.47 0.73 -6.07
CA ILE A 179 4.28 0.37 -5.30
C ILE A 179 4.24 1.29 -4.09
N THR A 180 3.18 2.05 -3.90
CA THR A 180 2.94 2.82 -2.69
C THR A 180 1.46 3.16 -2.54
N HIS A 181 1.07 3.46 -1.31
CA HIS A 181 -0.26 3.99 -0.98
C HIS A 181 -0.30 5.52 -0.96
N ASP A 182 0.85 6.17 -1.12
CA ASP A 182 0.95 7.64 -1.17
C ASP A 182 0.53 8.15 -2.55
N ARG A 183 -0.68 8.68 -2.62
CA ARG A 183 -1.31 9.17 -3.84
C ARG A 183 -0.60 10.39 -4.41
N TRP A 184 -0.15 11.28 -3.53
CA TRP A 184 0.59 12.47 -3.93
C TRP A 184 1.91 12.08 -4.60
N PHE A 185 2.64 11.15 -3.99
CA PHE A 185 3.89 10.65 -4.53
C PHE A 185 3.72 10.00 -5.91
N LEU A 186 2.69 9.14 -6.06
CA LEU A 186 2.38 8.53 -7.36
C LEU A 186 2.08 9.58 -8.44
N ASP A 187 1.34 10.63 -8.08
CA ASP A 187 0.99 11.71 -9.03
C ASP A 187 2.21 12.58 -9.38
N ALA A 188 3.11 12.79 -8.42
CA ALA A 188 4.33 13.57 -8.61
C ALA A 188 5.41 12.87 -9.47
N VAL A 189 5.46 11.53 -9.44
CA VAL A 189 6.58 10.76 -10.00
C VAL A 189 6.18 9.91 -11.20
N CYS A 190 4.94 9.40 -11.25
CA CYS A 190 4.52 8.42 -12.26
C CYS A 190 3.80 9.07 -13.44
N ASN A 191 4.08 8.57 -14.65
CA ASN A 191 3.41 8.94 -15.89
C ASN A 191 2.48 7.85 -16.44
N THR A 192 2.50 6.68 -15.83
CA THR A 192 1.67 5.52 -16.18
C THR A 192 1.30 4.78 -14.91
N MET A 193 0.08 4.26 -14.85
CA MET A 193 -0.37 3.43 -13.73
C MET A 193 -0.68 2.02 -14.22
N TRP A 194 -0.23 1.01 -13.48
CA TRP A 194 -0.62 -0.38 -13.66
C TRP A 194 -1.56 -0.81 -12.53
N GLU A 195 -2.79 -1.12 -12.86
CA GLU A 195 -3.72 -1.71 -11.89
C GLU A 195 -3.61 -3.24 -11.92
N VAL A 196 -3.21 -3.82 -10.79
CA VAL A 196 -3.23 -5.27 -10.59
C VAL A 196 -4.58 -5.66 -10.02
N VAL A 197 -5.35 -6.42 -10.77
CA VAL A 197 -6.72 -6.81 -10.42
C VAL A 197 -7.08 -8.17 -11.02
N SER A 198 -7.62 -9.07 -10.20
CA SER A 198 -8.11 -10.39 -10.64
C SER A 198 -7.13 -11.16 -11.53
N GLY A 199 -5.85 -11.18 -11.15
CA GLY A 199 -4.81 -11.91 -11.86
C GLY A 199 -4.31 -11.26 -13.16
N ARG A 200 -4.75 -10.04 -13.47
CA ARG A 200 -4.36 -9.27 -14.66
C ARG A 200 -3.70 -7.97 -14.26
N VAL A 201 -2.97 -7.39 -15.19
CA VAL A 201 -2.37 -6.06 -15.05
C VAL A 201 -2.92 -5.17 -16.16
N GLU A 202 -3.59 -4.09 -15.77
CA GLU A 202 -4.21 -3.16 -16.71
C GLU A 202 -3.45 -1.82 -16.69
N PRO A 203 -2.88 -1.38 -17.82
CA PRO A 203 -2.19 -0.11 -17.91
C PRO A 203 -3.17 1.06 -18.10
N PHE A 204 -2.87 2.18 -17.42
CA PHE A 204 -3.56 3.46 -17.56
C PHE A 204 -2.52 4.55 -17.83
N GLN A 205 -2.79 5.40 -18.80
CA GLN A 205 -1.92 6.54 -19.11
C GLN A 205 -2.18 7.71 -18.16
N GLY A 206 -1.11 8.38 -17.75
CA GLY A 206 -1.15 9.51 -16.83
C GLY A 206 -0.82 9.13 -15.39
N GLY A 207 -0.79 10.14 -14.50
CA GLY A 207 -0.56 9.98 -13.06
C GLY A 207 -1.78 9.39 -12.32
N TYR A 208 -1.70 9.38 -11.00
CA TYR A 208 -2.73 8.79 -10.15
C TYR A 208 -4.11 9.47 -10.29
N ALA A 209 -4.15 10.80 -10.42
CA ALA A 209 -5.41 11.53 -10.62
C ALA A 209 -6.12 11.12 -11.92
N ALA A 210 -5.37 11.00 -13.03
CA ALA A 210 -5.88 10.53 -14.31
C ALA A 210 -6.39 9.06 -14.22
N TYR A 211 -5.66 8.19 -13.53
CA TYR A 211 -6.07 6.81 -13.25
C TYR A 211 -7.41 6.75 -12.53
N VAL A 212 -7.60 7.54 -11.46
CA VAL A 212 -8.87 7.55 -10.70
C VAL A 212 -10.05 7.92 -11.59
N GLN A 213 -9.89 8.92 -12.46
CA GLN A 213 -10.93 9.32 -13.40
C GLN A 213 -11.23 8.23 -14.43
N GLN A 214 -10.21 7.68 -15.08
CA GLN A 214 -10.35 6.61 -16.09
C GLN A 214 -10.97 5.35 -15.48
N ARG A 215 -10.56 4.98 -14.27
CA ARG A 215 -11.14 3.85 -13.53
C ARG A 215 -12.62 4.06 -13.20
N ALA A 216 -12.98 5.27 -12.74
CA ALA A 216 -14.38 5.60 -12.45
C ALA A 216 -15.25 5.50 -13.71
N GLU A 217 -14.77 6.01 -14.85
CA GLU A 217 -15.47 5.93 -16.13
C GLU A 217 -15.60 4.49 -16.62
N ARG A 218 -14.51 3.70 -16.58
CA ARG A 218 -14.55 2.27 -16.93
C ARG A 218 -15.57 1.51 -16.07
N ASN A 219 -15.60 1.77 -14.75
CA ASN A 219 -16.56 1.14 -13.85
C ASN A 219 -18.01 1.50 -14.20
N ARG A 220 -18.28 2.76 -14.60
CA ARG A 220 -19.61 3.19 -15.07
C ARG A 220 -20.01 2.48 -16.34
N GLN A 221 -19.09 2.38 -17.31
CA GLN A 221 -19.34 1.68 -18.58
C GLN A 221 -19.60 0.20 -18.37
N GLN A 222 -18.79 -0.47 -17.54
CA GLN A 222 -18.99 -1.88 -17.17
C GLN A 222 -20.35 -2.09 -16.47
N ALA A 223 -20.73 -1.22 -15.53
CA ALA A 223 -22.01 -1.29 -14.85
C ALA A 223 -23.18 -1.11 -15.82
N ALA A 224 -23.05 -0.17 -16.78
CA ALA A 224 -24.07 0.02 -17.81
C ALA A 224 -24.18 -1.17 -18.77
N MET A 225 -23.05 -1.77 -19.18
CA MET A 225 -23.04 -2.99 -20.01
C MET A 225 -23.67 -4.16 -19.25
N GLU A 226 -23.33 -4.34 -17.98
CA GLU A 226 -23.92 -5.40 -17.15
C GLU A 226 -25.41 -5.22 -16.94
N ALA A 227 -25.88 -4.01 -16.69
CA ALA A 227 -27.30 -3.71 -16.59
C ALA A 227 -28.07 -4.04 -17.92
N ARG A 228 -27.45 -3.74 -19.07
CA ARG A 228 -28.00 -4.11 -20.39
C ARG A 228 -28.03 -5.62 -20.57
N ARG A 229 -26.93 -6.33 -20.21
CA ARG A 229 -26.84 -7.80 -20.26
C ARG A 229 -27.95 -8.45 -19.42
N GLN A 230 -28.10 -7.99 -18.15
CA GLN A 230 -29.12 -8.52 -17.23
C GLN A 230 -30.53 -8.26 -17.73
N ASN A 231 -30.82 -7.08 -18.32
CA ASN A 231 -32.09 -6.77 -18.91
C ASN A 231 -32.41 -7.66 -20.11
N LEU A 232 -31.40 -7.94 -20.96
CA LEU A 232 -31.53 -8.86 -22.09
C LEU A 232 -31.79 -10.30 -21.60
N LEU A 233 -30.95 -10.76 -20.64
CA LEU A 233 -31.14 -12.08 -20.03
C LEU A 233 -32.54 -12.25 -19.44
N ARG A 234 -33.03 -11.26 -18.70
CA ARG A 234 -34.40 -11.29 -18.13
C ARG A 234 -35.47 -11.42 -19.23
N LYS A 235 -35.33 -10.71 -20.34
CA LYS A 235 -36.25 -10.79 -21.48
C LYS A 235 -36.21 -12.18 -22.13
N GLU A 236 -35.02 -12.75 -22.33
CA GLU A 236 -34.84 -14.07 -22.92
C GLU A 236 -35.36 -15.19 -22.00
N LEU A 237 -35.08 -15.10 -20.67
CA LEU A 237 -35.63 -16.04 -19.69
C LEU A 237 -37.14 -15.96 -19.59
N ALA A 238 -37.72 -14.76 -19.60
CA ALA A 238 -39.19 -14.59 -19.65
C ALA A 238 -39.81 -15.16 -20.93
N TRP A 239 -39.10 -15.03 -22.06
CA TRP A 239 -39.54 -15.65 -23.32
C TRP A 239 -39.38 -17.18 -23.27
N LEU A 240 -38.31 -17.72 -22.72
CA LEU A 240 -38.10 -19.16 -22.51
C LEU A 240 -39.16 -19.76 -21.55
N GLY A 241 -39.57 -19.02 -20.51
CA GLY A 241 -40.61 -19.44 -19.58
C GLY A 241 -42.02 -19.49 -20.18
N ARG A 242 -42.29 -18.74 -21.27
CA ARG A 242 -43.53 -18.81 -21.98
C ARG A 242 -43.58 -20.10 -22.83
N GLY A 243 -44.63 -20.86 -22.76
CA GLY A 243 -44.82 -22.06 -23.57
C GLY A 243 -44.62 -21.80 -25.07
N ALA A 244 -44.10 -22.76 -25.81
CA ALA A 244 -44.05 -22.64 -27.28
C ALA A 244 -45.49 -22.56 -27.84
N PRO A 245 -45.77 -21.67 -28.81
CA PRO A 245 -47.03 -21.69 -29.53
C PRO A 245 -47.26 -23.09 -30.13
N ALA A 246 -48.50 -23.57 -30.12
CA ALA A 246 -48.87 -24.88 -30.63
C ALA A 246 -48.23 -25.10 -32.03
N ARG A 247 -47.46 -26.18 -32.20
CA ARG A 247 -46.77 -26.62 -33.41
C ARG A 247 -45.44 -25.98 -33.81
N THR A 248 -44.77 -25.17 -32.96
CA THR A 248 -43.45 -24.63 -33.27
C THR A 248 -42.45 -24.91 -32.14
N ALA A 249 -41.29 -25.52 -32.47
CA ALA A 249 -40.16 -25.65 -31.52
C ALA A 249 -39.51 -24.29 -31.31
N LYS A 250 -39.02 -24.04 -30.09
CA LYS A 250 -38.26 -22.81 -29.80
C LYS A 250 -36.98 -22.78 -30.64
N PRO A 251 -36.62 -21.68 -31.28
CA PRO A 251 -35.42 -21.57 -32.09
C PRO A 251 -34.17 -21.84 -31.24
N LYS A 252 -33.33 -22.81 -31.66
CA LYS A 252 -32.15 -23.26 -30.93
C LYS A 252 -31.16 -22.13 -30.68
N PHE A 253 -30.95 -21.22 -31.67
CA PHE A 253 -30.05 -20.09 -31.57
C PHE A 253 -30.37 -19.12 -30.39
N ARG A 254 -31.67 -18.97 -30.02
CA ARG A 254 -32.05 -18.12 -28.87
C ARG A 254 -31.84 -18.81 -27.55
N ILE A 255 -31.92 -20.13 -27.50
CA ILE A 255 -31.58 -20.92 -26.32
C ILE A 255 -30.08 -20.83 -26.10
N ASP A 256 -29.29 -21.02 -27.14
CA ASP A 256 -27.82 -20.95 -27.09
C ASP A 256 -27.34 -19.53 -26.67
N ALA A 257 -27.97 -18.47 -27.21
CA ALA A 257 -27.69 -17.08 -26.80
C ALA A 257 -28.02 -16.79 -25.33
N ALA A 258 -29.09 -17.35 -24.79
CA ALA A 258 -29.43 -17.22 -23.38
C ALA A 258 -28.45 -17.97 -22.48
N LEU A 259 -28.01 -19.16 -22.89
CA LEU A 259 -26.98 -19.93 -22.17
C LEU A 259 -25.62 -19.23 -22.17
N GLU A 260 -25.24 -18.60 -23.28
CA GLU A 260 -24.02 -17.79 -23.37
C GLU A 260 -24.08 -16.56 -22.44
N LEU A 261 -25.23 -15.89 -22.33
CA LEU A 261 -25.44 -14.79 -21.40
C LEU A 261 -25.34 -15.22 -19.92
N ILE A 262 -25.74 -16.44 -19.59
CA ILE A 262 -25.60 -17.02 -18.25
C ILE A 262 -24.14 -17.37 -17.97
N ALA A 263 -23.44 -17.99 -18.92
CA ALA A 263 -22.09 -18.44 -18.78
C ALA A 263 -21.09 -17.26 -18.59
N ASN A 264 -21.41 -16.09 -19.13
CA ASN A 264 -20.60 -14.86 -19.05
C ASN A 264 -20.97 -13.96 -17.85
N GLU A 265 -21.48 -14.51 -16.74
CA GLU A 265 -21.77 -13.74 -15.53
C GLU A 265 -20.46 -13.30 -14.86
N PRO A 266 -20.22 -11.98 -14.68
CA PRO A 266 -19.04 -11.51 -13.99
C PRO A 266 -19.08 -11.91 -12.51
N PRO A 267 -17.92 -12.15 -11.87
CA PRO A 267 -17.87 -12.53 -10.46
C PRO A 267 -18.52 -11.45 -9.58
N PRO A 268 -19.22 -11.84 -8.50
CA PRO A 268 -19.89 -10.91 -7.59
C PRO A 268 -18.89 -9.90 -7.02
N ARG A 269 -19.26 -8.62 -7.00
CA ARG A 269 -18.45 -7.57 -6.37
C ARG A 269 -18.64 -7.66 -4.85
N ASP A 270 -17.55 -7.93 -4.13
CA ASP A 270 -17.52 -7.80 -2.67
C ASP A 270 -17.65 -6.31 -2.27
N SER A 271 -18.84 -5.92 -1.88
CA SER A 271 -19.10 -4.64 -1.22
C SER A 271 -19.28 -4.89 0.27
N LEU A 272 -18.19 -5.03 1.01
CA LEU A 272 -18.19 -4.95 2.46
C LEU A 272 -18.44 -3.48 2.87
N GLU A 273 -19.69 -3.12 3.07
CA GLU A 273 -20.04 -1.92 3.82
C GLU A 273 -19.83 -2.21 5.31
N LEU A 274 -18.74 -1.66 5.87
CA LEU A 274 -18.55 -1.59 7.33
C LEU A 274 -19.70 -0.77 7.92
N ALA A 275 -20.68 -1.44 8.49
CA ALA A 275 -21.76 -0.79 9.20
C ALA A 275 -21.19 0.00 10.38
N LYS A 276 -21.71 1.21 10.58
CA LYS A 276 -21.36 2.07 11.71
C LYS A 276 -21.64 1.32 13.00
N LEU A 277 -20.61 0.86 13.67
CA LEU A 277 -20.73 0.35 15.04
C LEU A 277 -21.13 1.54 15.93
N ALA A 278 -22.36 1.53 16.41
CA ALA A 278 -22.85 2.53 17.34
C ALA A 278 -22.07 2.42 18.65
N THR A 279 -21.15 3.37 18.86
CA THR A 279 -20.48 3.54 20.15
C THR A 279 -21.39 4.27 21.12
N ALA A 280 -21.26 3.96 22.42
CA ALA A 280 -21.96 4.65 23.47
C ALA A 280 -21.76 6.17 23.36
N ARG A 281 -22.78 6.96 23.78
CA ARG A 281 -22.74 8.43 23.74
C ARG A 281 -21.51 8.94 24.49
N LEU A 282 -20.56 9.55 23.77
CA LEU A 282 -19.43 10.25 24.38
C LEU A 282 -19.92 11.50 25.09
N GLY A 283 -19.33 11.80 26.23
CA GLY A 283 -19.54 13.07 26.94
C GLY A 283 -19.04 14.25 26.10
N LYS A 284 -19.30 15.49 26.58
CA LYS A 284 -18.92 16.72 25.90
C LYS A 284 -17.40 16.88 25.80
N ASP A 285 -16.67 16.48 26.82
CA ASP A 285 -15.20 16.53 26.89
C ASP A 285 -14.64 15.13 26.65
N VAL A 286 -13.80 14.95 25.61
CA VAL A 286 -13.17 13.67 25.29
C VAL A 286 -11.78 13.62 25.91
N VAL A 287 -10.87 14.50 25.48
CA VAL A 287 -9.55 14.67 26.09
C VAL A 287 -9.14 16.14 26.04
N ASP A 288 -8.72 16.68 27.19
CA ASP A 288 -8.16 18.01 27.28
C ASP A 288 -6.72 17.93 27.80
N LEU A 289 -5.79 18.52 27.06
CA LEU A 289 -4.43 18.81 27.49
C LEU A 289 -4.37 20.29 27.87
N GLU A 290 -3.92 20.59 29.08
CA GLU A 290 -3.82 21.96 29.60
C GLU A 290 -2.37 22.24 30.00
N GLY A 291 -1.67 23.09 29.26
CA GLY A 291 -0.29 23.49 29.56
C GLY A 291 0.69 22.31 29.65
N VAL A 292 0.50 21.28 28.82
CA VAL A 292 1.28 20.03 28.92
C VAL A 292 2.67 20.20 28.36
N SER A 293 3.67 19.91 29.19
CA SER A 293 5.07 19.78 28.76
C SER A 293 5.55 18.36 29.01
N TYR A 294 6.44 17.87 28.15
CA TYR A 294 7.03 16.57 28.33
C TYR A 294 8.52 16.57 27.97
N GLN A 295 9.30 16.00 28.89
CA GLN A 295 10.72 15.78 28.75
C GLN A 295 11.03 14.29 28.88
N THR A 296 11.89 13.77 27.99
CA THR A 296 12.34 12.37 28.07
C THR A 296 13.22 12.14 29.28
N PRO A 297 13.38 10.88 29.77
CA PRO A 297 14.29 10.57 30.86
C PRO A 297 15.73 11.05 30.63
N ASP A 298 16.16 11.14 29.36
CA ASP A 298 17.50 11.62 28.97
C ASP A 298 17.60 13.16 28.98
N GLY A 299 16.56 13.87 29.41
CA GLY A 299 16.54 15.32 29.52
C GLY A 299 16.17 16.08 28.24
N LYS A 300 15.80 15.39 27.15
CA LYS A 300 15.38 16.05 25.90
C LYS A 300 13.95 16.56 26.02
N GLN A 301 13.75 17.87 25.84
CA GLN A 301 12.44 18.50 25.74
C GLN A 301 11.76 18.10 24.43
N ILE A 302 10.57 17.51 24.51
CA ILE A 302 9.75 17.12 23.35
C ILE A 302 8.62 18.12 23.13
N PHE A 303 7.92 18.50 24.21
CA PHE A 303 6.80 19.46 24.18
C PHE A 303 6.94 20.48 25.28
N GLU A 304 6.50 21.70 24.98
CA GLU A 304 6.45 22.81 25.93
C GLU A 304 5.08 23.49 25.81
N ASP A 305 4.36 23.56 26.92
CA ASP A 305 3.10 24.28 27.09
C ASP A 305 2.02 24.00 26.01
N ILE A 306 1.79 22.70 25.69
CA ILE A 306 0.76 22.32 24.73
C ILE A 306 -0.62 22.36 25.40
N THR A 307 -1.52 23.10 24.78
CA THR A 307 -2.95 23.09 25.09
C THR A 307 -3.75 22.61 23.90
N LEU A 308 -4.47 21.48 24.06
CA LEU A 308 -5.25 20.83 23.01
C LEU A 308 -6.54 20.30 23.59
N ARG A 309 -7.68 20.52 22.92
CA ARG A 309 -8.98 19.97 23.29
C ARG A 309 -9.53 19.10 22.19
N LEU A 310 -9.94 17.89 22.54
CA LEU A 310 -10.55 16.93 21.63
C LEU A 310 -12.02 16.74 22.00
N GLY A 311 -12.90 17.03 21.06
CA GLY A 311 -14.33 16.89 21.20
C GLY A 311 -14.91 15.65 20.49
N PRO A 312 -16.18 15.32 20.73
CA PRO A 312 -16.85 14.24 20.02
C PRO A 312 -16.94 14.50 18.52
N GLY A 313 -16.47 13.56 17.72
CA GLY A 313 -16.51 13.64 16.26
C GLY A 313 -15.29 14.29 15.61
N ASP A 314 -14.35 14.82 16.39
CA ASP A 314 -13.11 15.39 15.86
C ASP A 314 -12.29 14.32 15.12
N ARG A 315 -11.67 14.74 14.02
CA ARG A 315 -10.74 13.95 13.23
C ARG A 315 -9.47 14.75 13.02
N ILE A 316 -8.40 14.35 13.70
CA ILE A 316 -7.15 15.10 13.74
C ILE A 316 -6.04 14.30 13.07
N GLY A 317 -5.37 14.91 12.10
CA GLY A 317 -4.13 14.40 11.51
C GLY A 317 -2.92 15.00 12.22
N LEU A 318 -1.99 14.16 12.70
CA LEU A 318 -0.71 14.59 13.25
C LEU A 318 0.36 14.52 12.17
N VAL A 319 0.92 15.68 11.81
CA VAL A 319 1.97 15.82 10.79
C VAL A 319 3.22 16.41 11.45
N GLY A 320 4.38 16.02 10.98
CA GLY A 320 5.66 16.53 11.45
C GLY A 320 6.82 15.60 11.11
N ALA A 321 8.04 16.09 11.26
CA ALA A 321 9.28 15.35 11.01
C ALA A 321 9.37 14.07 11.86
N ASN A 322 10.23 13.13 11.44
CA ASN A 322 10.54 11.97 12.25
C ASN A 322 11.24 12.40 13.54
N GLY A 323 10.84 11.81 14.68
CA GLY A 323 11.37 12.22 15.99
C GLY A 323 10.74 13.49 16.60
N ALA A 324 9.79 14.16 15.93
CA ALA A 324 9.10 15.35 16.46
C ALA A 324 8.17 15.08 17.65
N GLY A 325 8.03 13.82 18.08
CA GLY A 325 7.20 13.46 19.23
C GLY A 325 5.76 13.05 18.92
N LYS A 326 5.38 12.81 17.67
CA LYS A 326 4.00 12.41 17.30
C LYS A 326 3.47 11.24 18.13
N THR A 327 4.26 10.17 18.26
CA THR A 327 3.90 9.00 19.08
C THR A 327 3.83 9.34 20.56
N THR A 328 4.73 10.18 21.06
CA THR A 328 4.74 10.66 22.43
C THR A 328 3.47 11.44 22.77
N LEU A 329 3.02 12.31 21.85
CA LEU A 329 1.76 13.04 22.01
C LEU A 329 0.55 12.09 22.09
N LEU A 330 0.50 11.05 21.23
CA LEU A 330 -0.55 10.04 21.31
C LEU A 330 -0.53 9.30 22.66
N GLN A 331 0.66 8.96 23.17
CA GLN A 331 0.81 8.29 24.47
C GLN A 331 0.39 9.19 25.65
N LEU A 332 0.62 10.49 25.56
CA LEU A 332 0.10 11.47 26.55
C LEU A 332 -1.43 11.57 26.48
N ILE A 333 -2.00 11.61 25.27
CA ILE A 333 -3.47 11.64 25.04
C ILE A 333 -4.15 10.38 25.60
N THR A 334 -3.54 9.21 25.40
CA THR A 334 -4.09 7.93 25.88
C THR A 334 -3.82 7.67 27.37
N GLY A 335 -3.00 8.50 28.02
CA GLY A 335 -2.61 8.32 29.41
C GLY A 335 -1.57 7.22 29.64
N GLU A 336 -0.93 6.72 28.59
CA GLU A 336 0.20 5.75 28.68
C GLU A 336 1.47 6.43 29.22
N LEU A 337 1.62 7.73 28.98
CA LEU A 337 2.67 8.59 29.54
C LEU A 337 2.06 9.69 30.40
N SER A 338 2.75 10.01 31.49
CA SER A 338 2.41 11.16 32.32
C SER A 338 3.20 12.39 31.86
N PRO A 339 2.60 13.57 31.76
CA PRO A 339 3.31 14.79 31.40
C PRO A 339 4.29 15.19 32.53
N THR A 340 5.38 15.88 32.17
CA THR A 340 6.36 16.45 33.12
C THR A 340 5.73 17.64 33.87
N SER A 341 4.93 18.45 33.18
CA SER A 341 4.12 19.53 33.76
C SER A 341 2.83 19.68 32.97
N GLY A 342 1.88 20.44 33.55
CA GLY A 342 0.53 20.58 33.01
C GLY A 342 -0.40 19.43 33.42
N ARG A 343 -1.54 19.31 32.72
CA ARG A 343 -2.57 18.35 33.07
C ARG A 343 -3.20 17.73 31.82
N VAL A 344 -3.38 16.40 31.85
CA VAL A 344 -4.19 15.65 30.88
C VAL A 344 -5.49 15.23 31.58
N LYS A 345 -6.63 15.62 31.00
CA LYS A 345 -7.96 15.26 31.50
C LYS A 345 -8.66 14.40 30.47
N ILE A 346 -9.01 13.19 30.85
CA ILE A 346 -9.70 12.20 30.01
C ILE A 346 -11.13 12.05 30.50
N GLY A 347 -12.09 12.09 29.57
CA GLY A 347 -13.50 11.91 29.91
C GLY A 347 -13.79 10.51 30.46
N LYS A 348 -14.62 10.41 31.51
CA LYS A 348 -14.91 9.15 32.24
C LYS A 348 -15.46 8.02 31.35
N THR A 349 -16.09 8.36 30.23
CA THR A 349 -16.70 7.39 29.28
C THR A 349 -15.84 7.09 28.10
N VAL A 350 -14.63 7.68 27.99
CA VAL A 350 -13.71 7.49 26.89
C VAL A 350 -13.07 6.13 27.01
N LYS A 351 -13.13 5.36 25.92
CA LYS A 351 -12.37 4.12 25.72
C LYS A 351 -11.45 4.33 24.53
N PHE A 352 -10.16 4.11 24.73
CA PHE A 352 -9.16 4.19 23.68
C PHE A 352 -9.05 2.84 22.95
N ALA A 353 -9.03 2.90 21.63
CA ALA A 353 -8.55 1.82 20.80
C ALA A 353 -7.30 2.32 20.08
N LYS A 354 -6.23 1.57 20.13
CA LYS A 354 -4.93 1.92 19.54
C LYS A 354 -4.54 0.86 18.53
N LEU A 355 -4.04 1.30 17.40
CA LEU A 355 -3.36 0.45 16.42
C LEU A 355 -1.93 0.97 16.30
N SER A 356 -0.95 0.20 16.76
CA SER A 356 0.47 0.54 16.61
C SER A 356 0.95 0.30 15.20
N GLN A 357 2.04 0.93 14.82
CA GLN A 357 2.65 0.77 13.50
C GLN A 357 3.09 -0.68 13.23
N ASP A 358 3.61 -1.36 14.25
CA ASP A 358 4.08 -2.75 14.18
C ASP A 358 2.98 -3.76 14.55
N VAL A 359 1.75 -3.29 14.79
CA VAL A 359 0.58 -4.12 15.18
C VAL A 359 0.89 -5.04 16.37
N ARG A 360 1.70 -4.56 17.33
CA ARG A 360 2.16 -5.35 18.49
C ARG A 360 1.04 -5.88 19.35
N GLU A 361 -0.12 -5.21 19.30
CA GLU A 361 -1.33 -5.62 19.99
C GLU A 361 -1.81 -7.01 19.58
N LEU A 362 -1.48 -7.46 18.38
CA LEU A 362 -1.82 -8.80 17.89
C LEU A 362 -0.82 -9.88 18.31
N ASN A 363 0.36 -9.54 18.81
CA ASN A 363 1.38 -10.54 19.18
C ASN A 363 0.89 -11.50 20.28
N GLN A 364 0.03 -11.03 21.17
CA GLN A 364 -0.60 -11.87 22.19
C GLN A 364 -1.55 -12.94 21.63
N PHE A 365 -1.94 -12.81 20.37
CA PHE A 365 -2.84 -13.72 19.65
C PHE A 365 -2.13 -14.46 18.51
N ALA A 366 -0.79 -14.44 18.47
CA ALA A 366 -0.01 -15.00 17.36
C ALA A 366 -0.30 -16.50 17.11
N GLU A 367 -0.63 -17.24 18.17
CA GLU A 367 -1.00 -18.66 18.12
C GLU A 367 -2.50 -18.90 17.93
N ASP A 368 -3.32 -17.87 17.99
CA ASP A 368 -4.77 -17.99 17.90
C ASP A 368 -5.23 -17.96 16.43
N ARG A 369 -6.29 -18.70 16.13
CA ARG A 369 -6.99 -18.55 14.86
C ARG A 369 -7.75 -17.24 14.84
N ILE A 370 -7.75 -16.52 13.71
CA ILE A 370 -8.42 -15.21 13.54
C ILE A 370 -9.88 -15.29 13.99
N HIS A 371 -10.60 -16.34 13.63
CA HIS A 371 -11.98 -16.56 14.06
C HIS A 371 -12.11 -16.59 15.60
N SER A 372 -11.22 -17.30 16.30
CA SER A 372 -11.26 -17.41 17.75
C SER A 372 -10.96 -16.09 18.44
N MET A 373 -10.07 -15.31 17.91
CA MET A 373 -9.74 -13.97 18.41
C MET A 373 -10.95 -13.02 18.30
N ILE A 374 -11.60 -12.99 17.14
CA ILE A 374 -12.77 -12.12 16.92
C ILE A 374 -13.95 -12.58 17.76
N ALA A 375 -14.17 -13.90 17.93
CA ALA A 375 -15.25 -14.46 18.72
C ALA A 375 -15.13 -14.19 20.23
N ARG A 376 -13.90 -13.93 20.74
CA ARG A 376 -13.69 -13.49 22.14
C ARG A 376 -14.22 -12.09 22.41
N GLU A 377 -14.16 -11.21 21.39
CA GLU A 377 -14.65 -9.84 21.55
C GLU A 377 -16.17 -9.74 21.36
N LYS A 378 -16.72 -10.46 20.35
CA LYS A 378 -18.15 -10.51 20.07
C LYS A 378 -18.53 -11.80 19.37
N THR A 379 -19.63 -12.43 19.82
CA THR A 379 -20.18 -13.66 19.23
C THR A 379 -20.99 -13.41 17.95
N ALA A 380 -21.49 -12.19 17.76
CA ALA A 380 -22.23 -11.78 16.58
C ALA A 380 -22.06 -10.26 16.30
N PHE A 381 -22.14 -9.89 15.04
CA PHE A 381 -22.08 -8.50 14.58
C PHE A 381 -23.38 -8.11 13.87
N VAL A 382 -23.89 -6.91 14.14
CA VAL A 382 -25.07 -6.38 13.49
C VAL A 382 -24.65 -5.57 12.28
N VAL A 383 -24.98 -6.08 11.08
CA VAL A 383 -24.72 -5.39 9.81
C VAL A 383 -26.08 -4.97 9.21
N GLY A 384 -26.38 -3.68 9.29
CA GLY A 384 -27.70 -3.14 8.91
C GLY A 384 -28.82 -3.64 9.84
N LYS A 385 -29.74 -4.48 9.33
CA LYS A 385 -30.83 -5.11 10.08
C LYS A 385 -30.61 -6.61 10.34
N LYS A 386 -29.44 -7.15 9.93
CA LYS A 386 -29.13 -8.58 10.08
C LYS A 386 -28.01 -8.76 11.12
N GLU A 387 -28.20 -9.75 11.97
CA GLU A 387 -27.18 -10.22 12.89
C GLU A 387 -26.37 -11.32 12.18
N ILE A 388 -25.06 -11.10 12.06
CA ILE A 388 -24.14 -12.01 11.36
C ILE A 388 -23.27 -12.66 12.43
N PRO A 389 -23.29 -14.00 12.58
CA PRO A 389 -22.41 -14.69 13.49
C PRO A 389 -20.94 -14.55 13.02
N THR A 390 -20.01 -14.54 14.00
CA THR A 390 -18.58 -14.32 13.75
C THR A 390 -17.98 -15.27 12.71
N GLY A 391 -18.51 -16.51 12.61
CA GLY A 391 -18.10 -17.50 11.62
C GLY A 391 -18.33 -17.09 10.15
N GLN A 392 -19.39 -16.32 9.88
CA GLN A 392 -19.70 -15.84 8.52
C GLN A 392 -18.99 -14.52 8.16
N LEU A 393 -18.29 -13.91 9.10
CA LEU A 393 -17.58 -12.64 8.90
C LEU A 393 -16.13 -12.86 8.44
N VAL A 394 -15.62 -14.08 8.62
CA VAL A 394 -14.23 -14.47 8.33
C VAL A 394 -14.13 -15.30 7.04
N GLU A 395 -15.25 -15.76 6.49
CA GLU A 395 -15.35 -16.30 5.14
C GLU A 395 -15.51 -15.17 4.11
#